data_dbffd6ef109ad47f13436485d6bb6eef
#
_entry.id   dbffd6ef109ad47f13436485d6bb6eef
#
_cell.length_a   1.000
_cell.length_b   1.000
_cell.length_c   1.000
_cell.angle_alpha   90.00
_cell.angle_beta   90.00
_cell.angle_gamma   90.00
#
_symmetry.space_group_name_H-M   'P 1'
#
loop_
_entity.id
_entity.type
_entity.pdbx_description
1 polymer ?
#
loop_
_entity_poly.entity_id
_entity_poly.type
_entity_poly.pdbx_seq_one_letter_code
_entity_poly.pdbx_strand_id
1 'polypeptide(L)'
;MTDLSIVSIETTILDVPLVRPHKFATTSMTAQPLLLVAIRTADGVIGYGEGVVPGGPWWGGESVETMQVIIEKYIAPVVVGRRVDQITAIMADIEKVVANARFAKAAVDVALHDAWARSLGVPVHTLLGGAFRESVDVTWALGAAPADEIIEEAHEKLESRLNFSFKLKMGALDPAVDVARIVSIAQALDGHAGVRVDVNARWDRFTALRYLPQLADGGVELIEQPTPADQIEVLAELSRLLPIPIMADESVQTPHDALEIARRSAADVIALKTTKCGGLQRSRDIVAIAKAAGIACHGATSIEGPIGTAASLHFACAEPGINFGTELFGPLLFSEELLQEPLKYSEGQLHLPAGPGLGVELNMDAVKTWTRN
;
A
#
# COMPACT_ATOMS: atom_id res chain seq x y z
N MET A 1 -30.93 -11.37 17.82
CA MET A 1 -30.13 -10.66 16.82
C MET A 1 -28.91 -10.12 17.54
N THR A 2 -27.72 -10.35 17.03
CA THR A 2 -26.46 -9.84 17.57
C THR A 2 -26.49 -8.30 17.57
N ASP A 3 -26.10 -7.68 18.68
CA ASP A 3 -26.05 -6.22 18.76
C ASP A 3 -24.75 -5.72 18.10
N LEU A 4 -24.86 -5.22 16.88
CA LEU A 4 -23.77 -4.72 16.07
C LEU A 4 -23.41 -3.25 16.33
N SER A 5 -23.93 -2.65 17.42
CA SER A 5 -23.63 -1.26 17.77
C SER A 5 -22.18 -1.10 18.17
N ILE A 6 -21.50 -0.09 17.63
CA ILE A 6 -20.12 0.26 17.97
C ILE A 6 -20.12 0.96 19.33
N VAL A 7 -19.40 0.41 20.31
CA VAL A 7 -19.34 0.95 21.69
C VAL A 7 -18.08 1.77 21.94
N SER A 8 -16.97 1.46 21.25
CA SER A 8 -15.73 2.27 21.32
C SER A 8 -14.93 2.21 20.04
N ILE A 9 -14.10 3.23 19.85
CA ILE A 9 -12.98 3.25 18.93
C ILE A 9 -11.76 3.71 19.73
N GLU A 10 -10.71 2.93 19.68
CA GLU A 10 -9.47 3.15 20.42
C GLU A 10 -8.30 3.18 19.44
N THR A 11 -7.29 3.97 19.76
CA THR A 11 -6.10 4.12 18.91
C THR A 11 -4.83 3.91 19.72
N THR A 12 -3.84 3.25 19.12
CA THR A 12 -2.54 3.00 19.74
C THR A 12 -1.44 3.21 18.72
N ILE A 13 -0.47 4.07 19.03
CA ILE A 13 0.70 4.28 18.16
C ILE A 13 1.77 3.24 18.53
N LEU A 14 2.29 2.55 17.52
CA LEU A 14 3.39 1.60 17.63
C LEU A 14 4.59 2.10 16.86
N ASP A 15 5.80 1.93 17.43
CA ASP A 15 7.07 2.18 16.73
C ASP A 15 7.79 0.85 16.52
N VAL A 16 7.56 0.20 15.39
CA VAL A 16 8.09 -1.15 15.13
C VAL A 16 9.42 -1.07 14.42
N PRO A 17 10.50 -1.65 15.00
CA PRO A 17 11.83 -1.63 14.39
C PRO A 17 11.87 -2.35 13.03
N LEU A 18 12.71 -1.85 12.12
CA LEU A 18 12.96 -2.48 10.82
C LEU A 18 14.22 -3.34 10.86
N VAL A 19 14.24 -4.44 10.08
CA VAL A 19 15.41 -5.32 9.91
C VAL A 19 16.63 -4.57 9.33
N ARG A 20 16.39 -3.50 8.58
CA ARG A 20 17.42 -2.58 8.08
C ARG A 20 16.84 -1.17 7.92
N PRO A 21 17.66 -0.13 7.93
CA PRO A 21 17.18 1.21 7.61
C PRO A 21 16.53 1.24 6.22
N HIS A 22 15.30 1.77 6.14
CA HIS A 22 14.63 1.99 4.86
C HIS A 22 14.87 3.42 4.41
N LYS A 23 15.51 3.58 3.24
CA LYS A 23 15.88 4.88 2.68
C LYS A 23 14.93 5.26 1.56
N PHE A 24 14.38 6.44 1.66
CA PHE A 24 13.66 7.13 0.59
C PHE A 24 14.57 8.20 -0.04
N ALA A 25 14.08 8.86 -1.08
CA ALA A 25 14.84 9.94 -1.71
C ALA A 25 15.13 11.13 -0.77
N THR A 26 14.30 11.37 0.25
CA THR A 26 14.36 12.55 1.14
C THR A 26 14.54 12.22 2.62
N THR A 27 14.32 10.99 3.04
CA THR A 27 14.35 10.58 4.45
C THR A 27 14.80 9.13 4.60
N SER A 28 15.10 8.74 5.84
CA SER A 28 15.42 7.38 6.22
C SER A 28 14.73 7.06 7.54
N MET A 29 14.25 5.83 7.70
CA MET A 29 13.64 5.37 8.93
C MET A 29 14.27 4.05 9.39
N THR A 30 14.39 3.88 10.70
CA THR A 30 14.85 2.65 11.38
C THR A 30 13.72 1.91 12.09
N ALA A 31 12.59 2.58 12.27
CA ALA A 31 11.34 2.03 12.76
C ALA A 31 10.18 2.57 11.92
N GLN A 32 9.15 1.76 11.73
CA GLN A 32 7.91 2.17 11.06
C GLN A 32 6.88 2.54 12.13
N PRO A 33 6.45 3.81 12.21
CA PRO A 33 5.32 4.19 13.02
C PRO A 33 4.02 3.65 12.43
N LEU A 34 3.22 2.97 13.24
CA LEU A 34 1.90 2.46 12.88
C LEU A 34 0.86 3.02 13.85
N LEU A 35 -0.33 3.33 13.36
CA LEU A 35 -1.50 3.61 14.19
C LEU A 35 -2.45 2.42 14.15
N LEU A 36 -2.49 1.63 15.20
CA LEU A 36 -3.48 0.58 15.36
C LEU A 36 -4.81 1.21 15.79
N VAL A 37 -5.89 0.87 15.07
CA VAL A 37 -7.26 1.29 15.36
C VAL A 37 -8.05 0.05 15.76
N ALA A 38 -8.71 0.06 16.92
CA ALA A 38 -9.58 -0.99 17.41
C ALA A 38 -11.01 -0.49 17.53
N ILE A 39 -11.94 -1.09 16.81
CA ILE A 39 -13.39 -0.85 16.93
C ILE A 39 -14.02 -2.02 17.66
N ARG A 40 -14.69 -1.71 18.79
CA ARG A 40 -15.40 -2.71 19.59
C ARG A 40 -16.90 -2.56 19.40
N THR A 41 -17.57 -3.68 19.19
CA THR A 41 -19.02 -3.77 19.09
C THR A 41 -19.66 -4.27 20.40
N ALA A 42 -20.94 -4.05 20.60
CA ALA A 42 -21.67 -4.41 21.80
C ALA A 42 -21.75 -5.94 22.04
N ASP A 43 -21.64 -6.73 20.99
CA ASP A 43 -21.51 -8.20 21.07
C ASP A 43 -20.11 -8.68 21.48
N GLY A 44 -19.18 -7.75 21.73
CA GLY A 44 -17.82 -8.02 22.20
C GLY A 44 -16.79 -8.28 21.12
N VAL A 45 -17.17 -8.22 19.83
CA VAL A 45 -16.23 -8.34 18.72
C VAL A 45 -15.32 -7.11 18.66
N ILE A 46 -14.03 -7.33 18.34
CA ILE A 46 -13.07 -6.27 18.06
C ILE A 46 -12.60 -6.43 16.62
N GLY A 47 -12.74 -5.37 15.83
CA GLY A 47 -12.13 -5.28 14.52
C GLY A 47 -10.94 -4.31 14.54
N TYR A 48 -9.90 -4.67 13.81
CA TYR A 48 -8.66 -3.90 13.75
C TYR A 48 -8.46 -3.25 12.39
N GLY A 49 -7.90 -2.05 12.42
CA GLY A 49 -7.41 -1.33 11.24
C GLY A 49 -6.06 -0.71 11.52
N GLU A 50 -5.37 -0.29 10.48
CA GLU A 50 -4.02 0.23 10.59
C GLU A 50 -3.86 1.49 9.76
N GLY A 51 -3.36 2.55 10.39
CA GLY A 51 -2.92 3.78 9.73
C GLY A 51 -1.41 3.80 9.63
N VAL A 52 -0.89 4.09 8.45
CA VAL A 52 0.55 4.14 8.19
C VAL A 52 0.87 5.15 7.10
N VAL A 53 1.96 5.89 7.30
CA VAL A 53 2.59 6.73 6.26
C VAL A 53 4.09 6.48 6.30
N PRO A 54 4.72 6.14 5.17
CA PRO A 54 6.14 5.79 5.16
C PRO A 54 7.00 7.00 5.51
N GLY A 55 7.73 6.92 6.62
CA GLY A 55 8.68 7.94 7.06
C GLY A 55 8.07 9.30 7.44
N GLY A 56 6.75 9.41 7.64
CA GLY A 56 6.09 10.63 8.12
C GLY A 56 5.38 11.46 7.04
N PRO A 57 4.99 12.71 7.35
CA PRO A 57 4.03 13.50 6.56
C PRO A 57 4.55 14.00 5.20
N TRP A 58 5.82 13.83 4.89
CA TRP A 58 6.42 14.29 3.63
C TRP A 58 5.79 13.67 2.38
N TRP A 59 5.25 12.45 2.51
CA TRP A 59 4.66 11.71 1.40
C TRP A 59 3.14 11.91 1.28
N GLY A 60 2.39 11.72 2.35
CA GLY A 60 0.92 11.75 2.32
C GLY A 60 0.28 12.93 3.04
N GLY A 61 1.08 13.79 3.69
CA GLY A 61 0.59 14.94 4.44
C GLY A 61 0.02 14.62 5.82
N GLU A 62 -0.14 13.34 6.17
CA GLU A 62 -0.56 12.86 7.49
C GLU A 62 0.62 12.23 8.23
N SER A 63 0.52 12.13 9.56
CA SER A 63 1.37 11.32 10.42
C SER A 63 0.50 10.49 11.35
N VAL A 64 1.07 9.47 12.01
CA VAL A 64 0.30 8.64 12.95
C VAL A 64 -0.32 9.48 14.08
N GLU A 65 0.34 10.56 14.51
CA GLU A 65 -0.17 11.50 15.52
C GLU A 65 -1.36 12.31 14.97
N THR A 66 -1.28 12.81 13.74
CA THR A 66 -2.39 13.55 13.14
C THR A 66 -3.58 12.64 12.88
N MET A 67 -3.35 11.40 12.43
CA MET A 67 -4.39 10.38 12.27
C MET A 67 -5.07 10.09 13.61
N GLN A 68 -4.28 9.88 14.68
CA GLN A 68 -4.81 9.63 16.02
C GLN A 68 -5.74 10.76 16.47
N VAL A 69 -5.27 12.00 16.41
CA VAL A 69 -6.08 13.17 16.79
C VAL A 69 -7.37 13.29 15.96
N ILE A 70 -7.29 13.05 14.66
CA ILE A 70 -8.45 13.09 13.76
C ILE A 70 -9.45 12.01 14.12
N ILE A 71 -8.98 10.79 14.36
CA ILE A 71 -9.85 9.66 14.71
C ILE A 71 -10.52 9.93 16.06
N GLU A 72 -9.74 10.24 17.09
CA GLU A 72 -10.28 10.38 18.45
C GLU A 72 -11.22 11.58 18.60
N LYS A 73 -10.87 12.72 18.02
CA LYS A 73 -11.63 13.97 18.24
C LYS A 73 -12.78 14.19 17.26
N TYR A 74 -12.66 13.72 16.03
CA TYR A 74 -13.61 14.06 14.96
C TYR A 74 -14.33 12.86 14.38
N ILE A 75 -13.66 11.70 14.24
CA ILE A 75 -14.27 10.51 13.66
C ILE A 75 -15.03 9.70 14.73
N ALA A 76 -14.45 9.47 15.91
CA ALA A 76 -15.06 8.68 16.96
C ALA A 76 -16.47 9.15 17.34
N PRO A 77 -16.75 10.47 17.49
CA PRO A 77 -18.11 10.94 17.79
C PRO A 77 -19.16 10.62 16.69
N VAL A 78 -18.71 10.40 15.46
CA VAL A 78 -19.58 10.04 14.32
C VAL A 78 -19.81 8.53 14.25
N VAL A 79 -18.83 7.73 14.70
CA VAL A 79 -18.81 6.26 14.57
C VAL A 79 -19.47 5.57 15.76
N VAL A 80 -19.19 6.03 16.99
CA VAL A 80 -19.73 5.41 18.21
C VAL A 80 -21.26 5.53 18.24
N GLY A 81 -21.94 4.43 18.60
CA GLY A 81 -23.38 4.29 18.59
C GLY A 81 -23.98 3.89 17.22
N ARG A 82 -23.19 3.89 16.16
CA ARG A 82 -23.62 3.40 14.84
C ARG A 82 -23.51 1.87 14.78
N ARG A 83 -24.19 1.26 13.83
CA ARG A 83 -24.06 -0.18 13.56
C ARG A 83 -22.89 -0.43 12.61
N VAL A 84 -22.04 -1.40 12.94
CA VAL A 84 -20.84 -1.71 12.18
C VAL A 84 -21.11 -2.18 10.73
N ASP A 85 -22.31 -2.70 10.46
CA ASP A 85 -22.75 -3.11 9.11
C ASP A 85 -23.15 -1.94 8.18
N GLN A 86 -23.12 -0.69 8.69
CA GLN A 86 -23.48 0.53 7.94
C GLN A 86 -22.24 1.28 7.42
N ILE A 87 -21.21 0.58 6.96
CA ILE A 87 -19.89 1.16 6.62
C ILE A 87 -20.05 2.35 5.64
N THR A 88 -20.78 2.18 4.55
CA THR A 88 -20.97 3.24 3.54
C THR A 88 -21.58 4.51 4.13
N ALA A 89 -22.59 4.36 5.00
CA ALA A 89 -23.24 5.50 5.65
C ALA A 89 -22.30 6.16 6.68
N ILE A 90 -21.56 5.37 7.46
CA ILE A 90 -20.57 5.86 8.41
C ILE A 90 -19.49 6.66 7.68
N MET A 91 -18.89 6.11 6.62
CA MET A 91 -17.85 6.78 5.85
C MET A 91 -18.37 8.07 5.18
N ALA A 92 -19.61 8.07 4.69
CA ALA A 92 -20.22 9.28 4.15
C ALA A 92 -20.43 10.37 5.20
N ASP A 93 -20.75 10.01 6.45
CA ASP A 93 -20.87 10.97 7.54
C ASP A 93 -19.48 11.48 8.02
N ILE A 94 -18.47 10.63 8.04
CA ILE A 94 -17.08 11.03 8.29
C ILE A 94 -16.60 12.06 7.25
N GLU A 95 -16.96 11.89 5.98
CA GLU A 95 -16.61 12.86 4.91
C GLU A 95 -17.18 14.27 5.14
N LYS A 96 -18.31 14.38 5.85
CA LYS A 96 -18.94 15.69 6.16
C LYS A 96 -18.16 16.45 7.25
N VAL A 97 -17.48 15.73 8.15
CA VAL A 97 -16.81 16.34 9.32
C VAL A 97 -15.29 16.41 9.17
N VAL A 98 -14.71 15.56 8.31
CA VAL A 98 -13.25 15.51 8.07
C VAL A 98 -12.97 15.59 6.58
N ALA A 99 -12.41 16.71 6.12
CA ALA A 99 -11.89 16.81 4.76
C ALA A 99 -10.54 16.10 4.64
N ASN A 100 -10.25 15.51 3.47
CA ASN A 100 -9.00 14.76 3.23
C ASN A 100 -8.77 13.65 4.27
N ALA A 101 -7.63 13.66 4.98
CA ALA A 101 -7.27 12.68 6.02
C ALA A 101 -7.54 11.22 5.59
N ARG A 102 -7.06 10.86 4.40
CA ARG A 102 -7.37 9.57 3.78
C ARG A 102 -6.77 8.40 4.52
N PHE A 103 -5.58 8.55 5.08
CA PHE A 103 -4.92 7.48 5.84
C PHE A 103 -5.66 7.19 7.15
N ALA A 104 -6.08 8.23 7.88
CA ALA A 104 -6.93 8.07 9.06
C ALA A 104 -8.27 7.38 8.71
N LYS A 105 -8.91 7.79 7.61
CA LYS A 105 -10.15 7.18 7.12
C LYS A 105 -9.98 5.74 6.70
N ALA A 106 -8.86 5.41 6.05
CA ALA A 106 -8.55 4.04 5.63
C ALA A 106 -8.42 3.11 6.85
N ALA A 107 -7.73 3.55 7.91
CA ALA A 107 -7.61 2.78 9.13
C ALA A 107 -8.98 2.47 9.77
N VAL A 108 -9.88 3.45 9.79
CA VAL A 108 -11.25 3.27 10.30
C VAL A 108 -12.08 2.37 9.38
N ASP A 109 -12.01 2.56 8.06
CA ASP A 109 -12.71 1.72 7.08
C ASP A 109 -12.32 0.25 7.20
N VAL A 110 -11.03 -0.04 7.33
CA VAL A 110 -10.52 -1.41 7.53
C VAL A 110 -11.02 -1.98 8.85
N ALA A 111 -10.96 -1.22 9.96
CA ALA A 111 -11.43 -1.69 11.26
C ALA A 111 -12.94 -2.00 11.26
N LEU A 112 -13.74 -1.20 10.54
CA LEU A 112 -15.17 -1.46 10.34
C LEU A 112 -15.42 -2.75 9.56
N HIS A 113 -14.68 -2.97 8.47
CA HIS A 113 -14.79 -4.20 7.68
C HIS A 113 -14.37 -5.43 8.48
N ASP A 114 -13.28 -5.35 9.23
CA ASP A 114 -12.82 -6.46 10.08
C ASP A 114 -13.85 -6.80 11.17
N ALA A 115 -14.35 -5.79 11.88
CA ALA A 115 -15.37 -5.99 12.93
C ALA A 115 -16.66 -6.60 12.35
N TRP A 116 -17.14 -6.09 11.22
CA TRP A 116 -18.34 -6.61 10.58
C TRP A 116 -18.15 -8.05 10.08
N ALA A 117 -17.05 -8.33 9.41
CA ALA A 117 -16.73 -9.66 8.91
C ALA A 117 -16.57 -10.67 10.08
N ARG A 118 -15.91 -10.29 11.18
CA ARG A 118 -15.81 -11.08 12.40
C ARG A 118 -17.18 -11.36 13.03
N SER A 119 -18.05 -10.36 13.14
CA SER A 119 -19.42 -10.53 13.67
C SER A 119 -20.26 -11.49 12.82
N LEU A 120 -19.97 -11.61 11.52
CA LEU A 120 -20.62 -12.56 10.61
C LEU A 120 -19.93 -13.93 10.58
N GLY A 121 -18.73 -14.08 11.13
CA GLY A 121 -17.93 -15.29 11.06
C GLY A 121 -17.37 -15.57 9.65
N VAL A 122 -17.18 -14.53 8.83
CA VAL A 122 -16.68 -14.64 7.44
C VAL A 122 -15.40 -13.83 7.24
N PRO A 123 -14.54 -14.19 6.24
CA PRO A 123 -13.39 -13.36 5.88
C PRO A 123 -13.81 -12.03 5.26
N VAL A 124 -12.95 -10.99 5.38
CA VAL A 124 -13.21 -9.65 4.80
C VAL A 124 -13.46 -9.70 3.29
N HIS A 125 -12.72 -10.51 2.53
CA HIS A 125 -12.95 -10.63 1.08
C HIS A 125 -14.38 -11.05 0.74
N THR A 126 -15.11 -11.74 1.64
CA THR A 126 -16.52 -12.12 1.44
C THR A 126 -17.42 -10.89 1.34
N LEU A 127 -17.15 -9.85 2.15
CA LEU A 127 -17.86 -8.57 2.08
C LEU A 127 -17.55 -7.79 0.78
N LEU A 128 -16.44 -8.13 0.14
CA LEU A 128 -16.01 -7.53 -1.13
C LEU A 128 -16.48 -8.33 -2.37
N GLY A 129 -17.26 -9.38 -2.19
CA GLY A 129 -17.81 -10.20 -3.28
C GLY A 129 -17.19 -11.59 -3.42
N GLY A 130 -16.31 -11.97 -2.49
CA GLY A 130 -15.62 -13.26 -2.46
C GLY A 130 -14.20 -13.19 -3.05
N ALA A 131 -13.39 -14.20 -2.75
CA ALA A 131 -12.04 -14.29 -3.29
C ALA A 131 -12.08 -14.71 -4.77
N PHE A 132 -11.47 -13.92 -5.63
CA PHE A 132 -11.20 -14.25 -7.03
C PHE A 132 -9.92 -15.10 -7.15
N ARG A 133 -8.97 -14.90 -6.22
CA ARG A 133 -7.72 -15.67 -6.09
C ARG A 133 -7.39 -15.87 -4.62
N GLU A 134 -6.53 -16.85 -4.30
CA GLU A 134 -6.16 -17.21 -2.93
C GLU A 134 -4.78 -16.67 -2.52
N SER A 135 -4.04 -16.10 -3.47
CA SER A 135 -2.72 -15.50 -3.26
C SER A 135 -2.44 -14.43 -4.30
N VAL A 136 -1.44 -13.60 -4.04
CA VAL A 136 -0.96 -12.56 -4.96
C VAL A 136 0.56 -12.59 -5.06
N ASP A 137 1.10 -12.29 -6.23
CA ASP A 137 2.55 -12.14 -6.44
C ASP A 137 3.06 -10.90 -5.71
N VAL A 138 4.24 -11.01 -5.09
CA VAL A 138 4.86 -9.94 -4.31
C VAL A 138 6.17 -9.48 -4.94
N THR A 139 6.19 -8.25 -5.44
CA THR A 139 7.41 -7.55 -5.85
C THR A 139 8.14 -7.06 -4.61
N TRP A 140 9.44 -7.33 -4.53
CA TRP A 140 10.28 -6.88 -3.42
C TRP A 140 10.91 -5.52 -3.71
N ALA A 141 10.86 -4.58 -2.77
CA ALA A 141 11.57 -3.32 -2.87
C ALA A 141 13.00 -3.45 -2.36
N LEU A 142 13.95 -3.43 -3.30
CA LEU A 142 15.37 -3.39 -3.01
C LEU A 142 15.77 -2.01 -2.45
N GLY A 143 16.71 -2.00 -1.52
CA GLY A 143 17.17 -0.78 -0.86
C GLY A 143 17.96 0.17 -1.75
N ALA A 144 18.28 1.35 -1.25
CA ALA A 144 19.22 2.28 -1.90
C ALA A 144 20.65 1.99 -1.45
N ALA A 145 21.27 0.97 -2.07
CA ALA A 145 22.64 0.51 -1.79
C ALA A 145 23.46 0.50 -3.11
N PRO A 146 24.80 0.25 -3.07
CA PRO A 146 25.60 -0.02 -4.24
C PRO A 146 25.02 -1.17 -5.08
N ALA A 147 25.31 -1.18 -6.38
CA ALA A 147 24.69 -2.13 -7.31
C ALA A 147 25.01 -3.60 -6.99
N ASP A 148 26.24 -3.89 -6.56
CA ASP A 148 26.69 -5.23 -6.16
C ASP A 148 25.93 -5.77 -4.96
N GLU A 149 25.74 -4.96 -3.92
CA GLU A 149 24.94 -5.34 -2.74
C GLU A 149 23.46 -5.60 -3.10
N ILE A 150 22.90 -4.79 -4.02
CA ILE A 150 21.52 -4.96 -4.49
C ILE A 150 21.36 -6.24 -5.31
N ILE A 151 22.32 -6.54 -6.18
CA ILE A 151 22.34 -7.76 -6.99
C ILE A 151 22.43 -9.00 -6.08
N GLU A 152 23.27 -8.93 -5.04
CA GLU A 152 23.39 -10.01 -4.04
C GLU A 152 22.07 -10.22 -3.29
N GLU A 153 21.43 -9.14 -2.76
CA GLU A 153 20.11 -9.23 -2.11
C GLU A 153 19.06 -9.84 -3.05
N ALA A 154 19.06 -9.44 -4.34
CA ALA A 154 18.11 -9.97 -5.32
C ALA A 154 18.34 -11.49 -5.56
N HIS A 155 19.58 -11.95 -5.68
CA HIS A 155 19.89 -13.37 -5.83
C HIS A 155 19.49 -14.18 -4.59
N GLU A 156 19.74 -13.69 -3.37
CA GLU A 156 19.26 -14.34 -2.15
C GLU A 156 17.73 -14.52 -2.13
N LYS A 157 16.99 -13.51 -2.59
CA LYS A 157 15.52 -13.58 -2.70
C LYS A 157 15.05 -14.57 -3.75
N LEU A 158 15.76 -14.68 -4.88
CA LEU A 158 15.48 -15.65 -5.94
C LEU A 158 15.77 -17.09 -5.47
N GLU A 159 16.93 -17.33 -4.85
CA GLU A 159 17.34 -18.62 -4.34
C GLU A 159 16.40 -19.13 -3.24
N SER A 160 15.97 -18.25 -2.33
CA SER A 160 14.99 -18.56 -1.30
C SER A 160 13.55 -18.65 -1.82
N ARG A 161 13.31 -18.39 -3.11
CA ARG A 161 12.00 -18.38 -3.77
C ARG A 161 10.97 -17.44 -3.10
N LEU A 162 11.44 -16.39 -2.43
CA LEU A 162 10.59 -15.42 -1.77
C LEU A 162 10.04 -14.36 -2.72
N ASN A 163 10.82 -13.97 -3.73
CA ASN A 163 10.41 -12.96 -4.72
C ASN A 163 11.04 -13.24 -6.08
N PHE A 164 10.30 -12.93 -7.16
CA PHE A 164 10.72 -13.08 -8.56
C PHE A 164 10.61 -11.78 -9.35
N SER A 165 10.29 -10.68 -8.71
CA SER A 165 10.18 -9.34 -9.27
C SER A 165 10.68 -8.32 -8.26
N PHE A 166 11.41 -7.33 -8.75
CA PHE A 166 12.08 -6.34 -7.89
C PHE A 166 11.74 -4.91 -8.32
N LYS A 167 11.59 -4.04 -7.31
CA LYS A 167 11.46 -2.60 -7.51
C LYS A 167 12.64 -1.87 -6.90
N LEU A 168 13.24 -0.96 -7.66
CA LEU A 168 14.38 -0.14 -7.26
C LEU A 168 13.93 1.30 -7.06
N LYS A 169 14.34 1.91 -5.95
CA LYS A 169 14.17 3.35 -5.72
C LYS A 169 15.27 4.12 -6.44
N MET A 170 14.89 5.24 -7.06
CA MET A 170 15.80 6.16 -7.74
C MET A 170 15.37 7.62 -7.56
N GLY A 171 16.14 8.57 -8.11
CA GLY A 171 15.85 10.01 -8.02
C GLY A 171 16.56 10.73 -6.88
N ALA A 172 17.39 10.03 -6.09
CA ALA A 172 18.20 10.62 -5.02
C ALA A 172 19.61 11.04 -5.49
N LEU A 173 20.13 10.40 -6.54
CA LEU A 173 21.45 10.66 -7.10
C LEU A 173 21.35 11.58 -8.34
N ASP A 174 22.50 11.97 -8.90
CA ASP A 174 22.54 12.54 -10.24
C ASP A 174 21.85 11.59 -11.22
N PRO A 175 20.95 12.07 -12.10
CA PRO A 175 20.17 11.20 -12.98
C PRO A 175 21.00 10.27 -13.85
N ALA A 176 22.16 10.72 -14.36
CA ALA A 176 23.02 9.88 -15.19
C ALA A 176 23.66 8.74 -14.38
N VAL A 177 24.06 9.02 -13.13
CA VAL A 177 24.63 8.04 -12.22
C VAL A 177 23.57 7.02 -11.80
N ASP A 178 22.37 7.50 -11.47
CA ASP A 178 21.26 6.64 -11.03
C ASP A 178 20.79 5.70 -12.15
N VAL A 179 20.65 6.21 -13.37
CA VAL A 179 20.32 5.41 -14.55
C VAL A 179 21.37 4.34 -14.83
N ALA A 180 22.67 4.70 -14.82
CA ALA A 180 23.73 3.72 -15.04
C ALA A 180 23.72 2.60 -14.00
N ARG A 181 23.46 2.95 -12.72
CA ARG A 181 23.29 1.98 -11.61
C ARG A 181 22.11 1.04 -11.86
N ILE A 182 20.94 1.59 -12.17
CA ILE A 182 19.72 0.80 -12.41
C ILE A 182 19.90 -0.14 -13.61
N VAL A 183 20.44 0.37 -14.73
CA VAL A 183 20.69 -0.44 -15.92
C VAL A 183 21.65 -1.59 -15.63
N SER A 184 22.73 -1.36 -14.87
CA SER A 184 23.65 -2.44 -14.48
C SER A 184 22.97 -3.53 -13.66
N ILE A 185 22.05 -3.17 -12.76
CA ILE A 185 21.28 -4.12 -11.96
C ILE A 185 20.27 -4.88 -12.84
N ALA A 186 19.52 -4.17 -13.70
CA ALA A 186 18.56 -4.79 -14.60
C ALA A 186 19.24 -5.81 -15.54
N GLN A 187 20.40 -5.48 -16.09
CA GLN A 187 21.19 -6.39 -16.93
C GLN A 187 21.75 -7.60 -16.18
N ALA A 188 22.15 -7.43 -14.91
CA ALA A 188 22.60 -8.55 -14.07
C ALA A 188 21.48 -9.53 -13.71
N LEU A 189 20.23 -9.06 -13.68
CA LEU A 189 19.04 -9.86 -13.36
C LEU A 189 18.27 -10.31 -14.61
N ASP A 190 18.73 -9.96 -15.81
CA ASP A 190 18.07 -10.32 -17.08
C ASP A 190 17.88 -11.84 -17.21
N GLY A 191 16.69 -12.23 -17.61
CA GLY A 191 16.29 -13.65 -17.69
C GLY A 191 16.05 -14.37 -16.34
N HIS A 192 16.27 -13.66 -15.21
CA HIS A 192 16.05 -14.21 -13.86
C HIS A 192 14.87 -13.53 -13.16
N ALA A 193 14.72 -12.20 -13.28
CA ALA A 193 13.69 -11.43 -12.63
C ALA A 193 13.37 -10.14 -13.38
N GLY A 194 12.10 -9.69 -13.29
CA GLY A 194 11.68 -8.39 -13.76
C GLY A 194 12.15 -7.26 -12.84
N VAL A 195 12.63 -6.16 -13.40
CA VAL A 195 13.09 -4.97 -12.67
C VAL A 195 12.20 -3.78 -12.99
N ARG A 196 11.65 -3.18 -11.93
CA ARG A 196 10.83 -1.97 -11.96
C ARG A 196 11.56 -0.84 -11.24
N VAL A 197 11.26 0.41 -11.60
CA VAL A 197 11.83 1.57 -10.92
C VAL A 197 10.76 2.51 -10.43
N ASP A 198 11.02 3.14 -9.28
CA ASP A 198 10.18 4.17 -8.70
C ASP A 198 11.03 5.44 -8.48
N VAL A 199 10.64 6.51 -9.17
CA VAL A 199 11.33 7.81 -9.14
C VAL A 199 10.77 8.71 -8.04
N ASN A 200 9.63 8.35 -7.45
CA ASN A 200 8.92 9.11 -6.40
C ASN A 200 8.76 10.60 -6.74
N ALA A 201 8.26 10.89 -7.94
CA ALA A 201 7.91 12.24 -8.41
C ALA A 201 9.09 13.25 -8.40
N ARG A 202 10.34 12.78 -8.51
CA ARG A 202 11.55 13.61 -8.30
C ARG A 202 12.06 14.30 -9.54
N TRP A 203 11.73 13.81 -10.73
CA TRP A 203 12.25 14.35 -11.98
C TRP A 203 11.34 15.40 -12.59
N ASP A 204 11.94 16.42 -13.19
CA ASP A 204 11.22 17.33 -14.06
C ASP A 204 11.00 16.68 -15.44
N ARG A 205 10.17 17.33 -16.27
CA ARG A 205 9.86 16.86 -17.63
C ARG A 205 11.11 16.63 -18.49
N PHE A 206 12.10 17.52 -18.42
CA PHE A 206 13.28 17.43 -19.28
C PHE A 206 14.21 16.31 -18.86
N THR A 207 14.38 16.11 -17.57
CA THR A 207 15.12 15.00 -16.98
C THR A 207 14.45 13.68 -17.35
N ALA A 208 13.13 13.58 -17.19
CA ALA A 208 12.37 12.38 -17.55
C ALA A 208 12.51 12.04 -19.04
N LEU A 209 12.28 12.99 -19.94
CA LEU A 209 12.41 12.78 -21.39
C LEU A 209 13.83 12.35 -21.81
N ARG A 210 14.86 12.83 -21.12
CA ARG A 210 16.25 12.51 -21.40
C ARG A 210 16.67 11.11 -20.95
N TYR A 211 16.21 10.69 -19.79
CA TYR A 211 16.77 9.52 -19.10
C TYR A 211 15.85 8.29 -19.07
N LEU A 212 14.51 8.45 -19.11
CA LEU A 212 13.61 7.29 -19.09
C LEU A 212 13.78 6.35 -20.29
N PRO A 213 14.04 6.83 -21.54
CA PRO A 213 14.34 5.91 -22.65
C PRO A 213 15.54 5.00 -22.39
N GLN A 214 16.58 5.50 -21.68
CA GLN A 214 17.77 4.72 -21.37
C GLN A 214 17.47 3.59 -20.36
N LEU A 215 16.52 3.79 -19.45
CA LEU A 215 16.03 2.74 -18.54
C LEU A 215 15.28 1.64 -19.30
N ALA A 216 14.40 2.04 -20.23
CA ALA A 216 13.67 1.10 -21.08
C ALA A 216 14.62 0.27 -21.97
N ASP A 217 15.58 0.91 -22.62
CA ASP A 217 16.62 0.24 -23.43
C ASP A 217 17.54 -0.63 -22.58
N GLY A 218 17.68 -0.31 -21.29
CA GLY A 218 18.49 -1.03 -20.30
C GLY A 218 17.82 -2.22 -19.63
N GLY A 219 16.57 -2.58 -20.01
CA GLY A 219 15.88 -3.77 -19.49
C GLY A 219 14.95 -3.50 -18.30
N VAL A 220 14.66 -2.23 -18.00
CA VAL A 220 13.61 -1.91 -17.01
C VAL A 220 12.24 -2.16 -17.62
N GLU A 221 11.36 -2.84 -16.85
CA GLU A 221 10.04 -3.27 -17.34
C GLU A 221 8.92 -2.26 -17.07
N LEU A 222 9.10 -1.39 -16.08
CA LEU A 222 8.08 -0.42 -15.65
C LEU A 222 8.71 0.76 -14.92
N ILE A 223 8.17 1.96 -15.15
CA ILE A 223 8.57 3.19 -14.47
C ILE A 223 7.39 3.73 -13.66
N GLU A 224 7.58 3.85 -12.34
CA GLU A 224 6.60 4.41 -11.41
C GLU A 224 6.89 5.88 -11.15
N GLN A 225 5.85 6.70 -11.24
CA GLN A 225 5.74 8.13 -10.92
C GLN A 225 7.04 8.94 -11.16
N PRO A 226 7.44 9.14 -12.41
CA PRO A 226 8.69 9.85 -12.71
C PRO A 226 8.64 11.33 -12.35
N THR A 227 7.47 11.98 -12.50
CA THR A 227 7.30 13.44 -12.37
C THR A 227 6.30 13.80 -11.27
N PRO A 228 6.30 15.05 -10.78
CA PRO A 228 5.36 15.53 -9.74
C PRO A 228 3.91 15.14 -10.01
N ALA A 229 3.18 14.87 -8.94
CA ALA A 229 1.81 14.32 -8.98
C ALA A 229 0.81 15.19 -9.74
N ASP A 230 0.99 16.49 -9.76
CA ASP A 230 0.15 17.47 -10.45
C ASP A 230 0.49 17.62 -11.95
N GLN A 231 1.58 17.02 -12.41
CA GLN A 231 2.02 17.10 -13.81
C GLN A 231 1.43 15.96 -14.67
N ILE A 232 0.12 15.77 -14.63
CA ILE A 232 -0.58 14.68 -15.33
C ILE A 232 -0.35 14.73 -16.85
N GLU A 233 -0.25 15.93 -17.45
CA GLU A 233 0.01 16.07 -18.88
C GLU A 233 1.42 15.60 -19.27
N VAL A 234 2.40 15.79 -18.40
CA VAL A 234 3.76 15.27 -18.60
C VAL A 234 3.73 13.74 -18.49
N LEU A 235 3.02 13.20 -17.53
CA LEU A 235 2.86 11.76 -17.37
C LEU A 235 2.23 11.14 -18.63
N ALA A 236 1.19 11.79 -19.19
CA ALA A 236 0.54 11.38 -20.44
C ALA A 236 1.48 11.47 -21.66
N GLU A 237 2.37 12.46 -21.69
CA GLU A 237 3.41 12.57 -22.74
C GLU A 237 4.38 11.36 -22.63
N LEU A 238 4.85 11.05 -21.43
CA LEU A 238 5.80 9.95 -21.19
C LEU A 238 5.18 8.57 -21.50
N SER A 239 3.94 8.32 -21.09
CA SER A 239 3.22 7.07 -21.40
C SER A 239 3.08 6.83 -22.93
N ARG A 240 2.90 7.90 -23.71
CA ARG A 240 2.84 7.78 -25.18
C ARG A 240 4.18 7.56 -25.86
N LEU A 241 5.27 8.05 -25.26
CA LEU A 241 6.60 8.03 -25.87
C LEU A 241 7.42 6.79 -25.54
N LEU A 242 7.19 6.20 -24.37
CA LEU A 242 7.98 5.09 -23.88
C LEU A 242 7.38 3.74 -24.33
N PRO A 243 8.23 2.76 -24.65
CA PRO A 243 7.78 1.41 -25.03
C PRO A 243 7.40 0.53 -23.84
N ILE A 244 7.61 1.01 -22.61
CA ILE A 244 7.32 0.30 -21.36
C ILE A 244 6.25 1.04 -20.54
N PRO A 245 5.48 0.33 -19.71
CA PRO A 245 4.40 0.94 -18.92
C PRO A 245 4.88 2.04 -17.99
N ILE A 246 4.06 3.10 -17.89
CA ILE A 246 4.13 4.12 -16.85
C ILE A 246 3.09 3.79 -15.77
N MET A 247 3.51 3.79 -14.50
CA MET A 247 2.62 3.61 -13.35
C MET A 247 2.45 4.93 -12.60
N ALA A 248 1.18 5.30 -12.34
CA ALA A 248 0.82 6.46 -11.53
C ALA A 248 0.66 6.05 -10.06
N ASP A 249 1.42 6.66 -9.15
CA ASP A 249 1.31 6.47 -7.69
C ASP A 249 0.79 7.74 -7.01
N GLU A 250 1.63 8.74 -6.82
CA GLU A 250 1.27 9.99 -6.12
C GLU A 250 0.17 10.76 -6.84
N SER A 251 0.05 10.59 -8.15
CA SER A 251 -0.99 11.23 -8.98
C SER A 251 -2.39 10.64 -8.79
N VAL A 252 -2.56 9.49 -8.11
CA VAL A 252 -3.87 8.85 -7.91
C VAL A 252 -4.10 8.55 -6.44
N GLN A 253 -4.98 9.32 -5.83
CA GLN A 253 -5.39 9.17 -4.43
C GLN A 253 -6.90 9.10 -4.26
N THR A 254 -7.66 9.50 -5.28
CA THR A 254 -9.12 9.54 -5.27
C THR A 254 -9.70 8.95 -6.56
N PRO A 255 -10.99 8.57 -6.58
CA PRO A 255 -11.68 8.19 -7.83
C PRO A 255 -11.64 9.30 -8.89
N HIS A 256 -11.65 10.58 -8.49
CA HIS A 256 -11.52 11.69 -9.42
C HIS A 256 -10.16 11.71 -10.11
N ASP A 257 -9.08 11.46 -9.36
CA ASP A 257 -7.72 11.40 -9.93
C ASP A 257 -7.62 10.24 -10.93
N ALA A 258 -8.17 9.07 -10.60
CA ALA A 258 -8.21 7.91 -11.50
C ALA A 258 -8.97 8.25 -12.81
N LEU A 259 -10.08 9.00 -12.72
CA LEU A 259 -10.80 9.48 -13.89
C LEU A 259 -9.95 10.44 -14.72
N GLU A 260 -9.20 11.34 -14.09
CA GLU A 260 -8.31 12.27 -14.80
C GLU A 260 -7.15 11.56 -15.50
N ILE A 261 -6.56 10.54 -14.87
CA ILE A 261 -5.57 9.65 -15.50
C ILE A 261 -6.17 8.94 -16.72
N ALA A 262 -7.36 8.37 -16.57
CA ALA A 262 -8.06 7.66 -17.64
C ALA A 262 -8.38 8.58 -18.83
N ARG A 263 -8.92 9.77 -18.57
CA ARG A 263 -9.29 10.75 -19.62
C ARG A 263 -8.11 11.23 -20.46
N ARG A 264 -6.92 11.26 -19.88
CA ARG A 264 -5.69 11.74 -20.54
C ARG A 264 -4.81 10.61 -21.05
N SER A 265 -5.18 9.35 -20.77
CA SER A 265 -4.32 8.19 -20.99
C SER A 265 -2.93 8.44 -20.40
N ALA A 266 -2.89 8.90 -19.15
CA ALA A 266 -1.68 9.39 -18.52
C ALA A 266 -0.84 8.30 -17.85
N ALA A 267 -1.38 7.10 -17.70
CA ALA A 267 -0.65 5.94 -17.19
C ALA A 267 -1.28 4.64 -17.71
N ASP A 268 -0.47 3.60 -17.76
CA ASP A 268 -0.85 2.23 -18.15
C ASP A 268 -1.24 1.40 -16.93
N VAL A 269 -0.71 1.77 -15.75
CA VAL A 269 -0.91 1.10 -14.47
C VAL A 269 -1.19 2.14 -13.37
N ILE A 270 -2.04 1.80 -12.41
CA ILE A 270 -2.24 2.58 -11.18
C ILE A 270 -1.67 1.80 -10.00
N ALA A 271 -0.75 2.42 -9.25
CA ALA A 271 -0.29 1.93 -7.95
C ALA A 271 -1.38 2.19 -6.91
N LEU A 272 -2.13 1.16 -6.56
CA LEU A 272 -3.25 1.26 -5.64
C LEU A 272 -2.82 0.87 -4.23
N LYS A 273 -2.86 1.84 -3.31
CA LYS A 273 -2.62 1.64 -1.88
C LYS A 273 -3.93 1.93 -1.15
N THR A 274 -4.51 0.93 -0.51
CA THR A 274 -5.78 1.08 0.22
C THR A 274 -5.70 2.20 1.26
N THR A 275 -4.54 2.38 1.87
CA THR A 275 -4.25 3.43 2.86
C THR A 275 -4.35 4.84 2.27
N LYS A 276 -3.67 5.12 1.16
CA LYS A 276 -3.71 6.47 0.54
C LYS A 276 -5.05 6.78 -0.12
N CYS A 277 -5.79 5.74 -0.53
CA CYS A 277 -7.08 5.89 -1.21
C CYS A 277 -8.25 6.14 -0.25
N GLY A 278 -8.05 5.96 1.07
CA GLY A 278 -9.09 6.17 2.07
C GLY A 278 -9.92 4.93 2.38
N GLY A 279 -9.35 3.73 2.19
CA GLY A 279 -9.93 2.44 2.58
C GLY A 279 -10.37 1.56 1.41
N LEU A 280 -10.94 0.42 1.74
CA LEU A 280 -11.32 -0.63 0.78
C LEU A 280 -12.42 -0.17 -0.18
N GLN A 281 -13.44 0.53 0.35
CA GLN A 281 -14.57 0.99 -0.45
C GLN A 281 -14.13 1.95 -1.57
N ARG A 282 -13.33 2.98 -1.24
CA ARG A 282 -12.83 3.95 -2.23
C ARG A 282 -11.85 3.34 -3.21
N SER A 283 -11.07 2.37 -2.76
CA SER A 283 -10.16 1.62 -3.63
C SER A 283 -10.93 0.85 -4.71
N ARG A 284 -12.12 0.29 -4.41
CA ARG A 284 -12.99 -0.33 -5.40
C ARG A 284 -13.47 0.64 -6.47
N ASP A 285 -13.81 1.87 -6.09
CA ASP A 285 -14.24 2.89 -7.05
C ASP A 285 -13.10 3.23 -8.02
N ILE A 286 -11.86 3.34 -7.53
CA ILE A 286 -10.66 3.56 -8.37
C ILE A 286 -10.46 2.38 -9.32
N VAL A 287 -10.52 1.14 -8.83
CA VAL A 287 -10.36 -0.07 -9.66
C VAL A 287 -11.46 -0.15 -10.73
N ALA A 288 -12.69 0.21 -10.38
CA ALA A 288 -13.79 0.22 -11.35
C ALA A 288 -13.55 1.20 -12.51
N ILE A 289 -13.05 2.40 -12.21
CA ILE A 289 -12.68 3.41 -13.22
C ILE A 289 -11.50 2.92 -14.07
N ALA A 290 -10.43 2.43 -13.44
CA ALA A 290 -9.25 1.89 -14.11
C ALA A 290 -9.64 0.75 -15.07
N LYS A 291 -10.41 -0.23 -14.58
CA LYS A 291 -10.90 -1.35 -15.38
C LYS A 291 -11.72 -0.90 -16.58
N ALA A 292 -12.64 0.07 -16.40
CA ALA A 292 -13.47 0.60 -17.49
C ALA A 292 -12.62 1.34 -18.54
N ALA A 293 -11.48 1.91 -18.16
CA ALA A 293 -10.54 2.59 -19.04
C ALA A 293 -9.46 1.67 -19.64
N GLY A 294 -9.43 0.37 -19.28
CA GLY A 294 -8.39 -0.55 -19.72
C GLY A 294 -7.02 -0.35 -19.05
N ILE A 295 -6.98 0.34 -17.90
CA ILE A 295 -5.79 0.59 -17.10
C ILE A 295 -5.65 -0.55 -16.08
N ALA A 296 -4.44 -1.11 -15.96
CA ALA A 296 -4.13 -2.12 -14.96
C ALA A 296 -3.99 -1.50 -13.56
N CYS A 297 -4.19 -2.29 -12.51
CA CYS A 297 -3.85 -1.87 -11.16
C CYS A 297 -2.82 -2.81 -10.53
N HIS A 298 -1.88 -2.21 -9.81
CA HIS A 298 -0.86 -2.87 -9.01
C HIS A 298 -1.17 -2.63 -7.53
N GLY A 299 -1.21 -3.69 -6.71
CA GLY A 299 -1.44 -3.57 -5.27
C GLY A 299 -0.17 -3.08 -4.56
N ALA A 300 0.00 -1.77 -4.49
CA ALA A 300 1.19 -1.15 -3.90
C ALA A 300 1.10 -1.06 -2.37
N THR A 301 2.21 -0.66 -1.73
CA THR A 301 2.34 -0.57 -0.27
C THR A 301 2.77 0.83 0.20
N SER A 302 2.37 1.17 1.42
CA SER A 302 2.95 2.26 2.23
C SER A 302 3.85 1.70 3.35
N ILE A 303 4.36 0.47 3.20
CA ILE A 303 5.07 -0.31 4.21
C ILE A 303 4.15 -0.55 5.42
N GLU A 304 2.95 -1.04 5.11
CA GLU A 304 1.96 -1.43 6.11
C GLU A 304 2.52 -2.54 7.00
N GLY A 305 2.12 -2.50 8.27
CA GLY A 305 2.23 -3.62 9.18
C GLY A 305 1.28 -4.77 8.78
N PRO A 306 1.19 -5.81 9.61
CA PRO A 306 0.46 -7.01 9.22
C PRO A 306 -1.06 -6.80 9.08
N ILE A 307 -1.66 -5.86 9.81
CA ILE A 307 -3.10 -5.56 9.72
C ILE A 307 -3.42 -4.87 8.40
N GLY A 308 -2.68 -3.82 8.04
CA GLY A 308 -2.84 -3.11 6.77
C GLY A 308 -2.50 -3.99 5.56
N THR A 309 -1.47 -4.83 5.70
CA THR A 309 -1.09 -5.81 4.66
C THR A 309 -2.18 -6.87 4.46
N ALA A 310 -2.76 -7.43 5.55
CA ALA A 310 -3.87 -8.38 5.46
C ALA A 310 -5.10 -7.74 4.79
N ALA A 311 -5.44 -6.49 5.13
CA ALA A 311 -6.54 -5.78 4.50
C ALA A 311 -6.32 -5.58 2.99
N SER A 312 -5.12 -5.14 2.59
CA SER A 312 -4.73 -4.97 1.20
C SER A 312 -4.70 -6.29 0.44
N LEU A 313 -4.31 -7.39 1.11
CA LEU A 313 -4.34 -8.74 0.55
C LEU A 313 -5.78 -9.22 0.29
N HIS A 314 -6.67 -9.09 1.28
CA HIS A 314 -8.09 -9.41 1.08
C HIS A 314 -8.70 -8.62 -0.09
N PHE A 315 -8.35 -7.35 -0.18
CA PHE A 315 -8.77 -6.50 -1.29
C PHE A 315 -8.22 -7.01 -2.63
N ALA A 316 -6.92 -7.21 -2.73
CA ALA A 316 -6.27 -7.66 -3.97
C ALA A 316 -6.73 -9.05 -4.42
N CYS A 317 -7.07 -9.92 -3.46
CA CYS A 317 -7.62 -11.24 -3.76
C CYS A 317 -9.10 -11.19 -4.19
N ALA A 318 -9.87 -10.20 -3.72
CA ALA A 318 -11.27 -10.04 -4.12
C ALA A 318 -11.45 -9.28 -5.45
N GLU A 319 -10.52 -8.37 -5.80
CA GLU A 319 -10.65 -7.50 -6.96
C GLU A 319 -9.87 -8.01 -8.18
N PRO A 320 -10.56 -8.50 -9.23
CA PRO A 320 -9.88 -8.95 -10.45
C PRO A 320 -9.06 -7.87 -11.15
N GLY A 321 -9.39 -6.59 -10.92
CA GLY A 321 -8.68 -5.45 -11.50
C GLY A 321 -7.28 -5.23 -10.94
N ILE A 322 -6.93 -5.83 -9.80
CA ILE A 322 -5.54 -5.91 -9.31
C ILE A 322 -4.85 -7.03 -10.10
N ASN A 323 -4.36 -6.72 -11.27
CA ASN A 323 -3.88 -7.69 -12.26
C ASN A 323 -2.43 -7.47 -12.70
N PHE A 324 -1.71 -6.56 -12.02
CA PHE A 324 -0.31 -6.25 -12.32
C PHE A 324 0.63 -6.61 -11.16
N GLY A 325 0.26 -7.61 -10.32
CA GLY A 325 0.99 -8.03 -9.12
C GLY A 325 0.81 -7.08 -7.95
N THR A 326 1.60 -7.30 -6.89
CA THR A 326 1.55 -6.47 -5.67
C THR A 326 2.94 -6.20 -5.11
N GLU A 327 2.99 -5.33 -4.07
CA GLU A 327 4.15 -5.02 -3.24
C GLU A 327 3.83 -5.21 -1.75
N LEU A 328 3.03 -6.20 -1.41
CA LEU A 328 2.57 -6.43 -0.03
C LEU A 328 3.65 -7.10 0.83
N PHE A 329 4.84 -6.51 0.89
CA PHE A 329 6.02 -7.03 1.61
C PHE A 329 6.25 -6.36 2.97
N GLY A 330 5.45 -5.38 3.38
CA GLY A 330 5.71 -4.57 4.58
C GLY A 330 6.13 -5.36 5.82
N PRO A 331 5.40 -6.42 6.24
CA PRO A 331 5.76 -7.25 7.39
C PRO A 331 7.15 -7.89 7.31
N LEU A 332 7.65 -8.18 6.10
CA LEU A 332 8.99 -8.74 5.93
C LEU A 332 10.13 -7.75 6.21
N LEU A 333 9.83 -6.46 6.33
CA LEU A 333 10.79 -5.43 6.74
C LEU A 333 10.83 -5.23 8.25
N PHE A 334 9.91 -5.77 9.01
CA PHE A 334 9.90 -5.63 10.47
C PHE A 334 10.82 -6.66 11.10
N SER A 335 11.57 -6.25 12.12
CA SER A 335 12.40 -7.16 12.92
C SER A 335 11.58 -7.95 13.95
N GLU A 336 10.33 -7.55 14.17
CA GLU A 336 9.44 -8.08 15.19
C GLU A 336 8.09 -8.48 14.59
N GLU A 337 7.57 -9.62 15.03
CA GLU A 337 6.26 -10.10 14.60
C GLU A 337 5.16 -9.53 15.52
N LEU A 338 4.17 -8.88 14.90
CA LEU A 338 3.01 -8.31 15.60
C LEU A 338 1.80 -9.25 15.63
N LEU A 339 1.85 -10.37 14.93
CA LEU A 339 0.79 -11.39 14.94
C LEU A 339 1.16 -12.58 15.81
N GLN A 340 0.17 -13.35 16.20
CA GLN A 340 0.38 -14.66 16.84
C GLN A 340 0.97 -15.67 15.86
N GLU A 341 0.49 -15.63 14.61
CA GLU A 341 1.04 -16.39 13.48
C GLU A 341 1.30 -15.43 12.31
N PRO A 342 2.51 -15.43 11.74
CA PRO A 342 2.88 -14.51 10.67
C PRO A 342 2.08 -14.77 9.38
N LEU A 343 1.93 -13.75 8.56
CA LEU A 343 1.41 -13.89 7.21
C LEU A 343 2.28 -14.83 6.37
N LYS A 344 1.65 -15.69 5.58
CA LYS A 344 2.35 -16.73 4.83
C LYS A 344 2.88 -16.21 3.50
N TYR A 345 4.19 -16.08 3.39
CA TYR A 345 4.91 -15.81 2.14
C TYR A 345 5.58 -17.09 1.64
N SER A 346 5.35 -17.49 0.41
CA SER A 346 6.02 -18.63 -0.22
C SER A 346 5.89 -18.57 -1.75
N GLU A 347 6.90 -19.07 -2.45
CA GLU A 347 6.91 -19.18 -3.92
C GLU A 347 6.61 -17.82 -4.61
N GLY A 348 7.17 -16.72 -4.07
CA GLY A 348 6.96 -15.37 -4.59
C GLY A 348 5.57 -14.78 -4.31
N GLN A 349 4.76 -15.44 -3.50
CA GLN A 349 3.36 -15.06 -3.25
C GLN A 349 3.08 -14.84 -1.77
N LEU A 350 2.11 -13.97 -1.51
CA LEU A 350 1.45 -13.80 -0.22
C LEU A 350 0.07 -14.47 -0.29
N HIS A 351 -0.21 -15.35 0.67
CA HIS A 351 -1.41 -16.18 0.71
C HIS A 351 -2.47 -15.62 1.65
N LEU A 352 -3.76 -15.71 1.26
CA LEU A 352 -4.89 -15.33 2.12
C LEU A 352 -4.86 -16.12 3.44
N PRO A 353 -4.93 -15.43 4.60
CA PRO A 353 -5.12 -16.09 5.87
C PRO A 353 -6.53 -16.66 5.97
N ALA A 354 -6.65 -17.77 6.69
CA ALA A 354 -7.94 -18.39 6.98
C ALA A 354 -8.60 -17.75 8.20
N GLY A 355 -9.94 -17.78 8.25
CA GLY A 355 -10.71 -17.34 9.41
C GLY A 355 -11.51 -16.06 9.18
N PRO A 356 -12.30 -15.65 10.20
CA PRO A 356 -13.15 -14.48 10.12
C PRO A 356 -12.36 -13.17 10.17
N GLY A 357 -12.94 -12.12 9.65
CA GLY A 357 -12.29 -10.81 9.58
C GLY A 357 -11.11 -10.81 8.62
N LEU A 358 -10.02 -10.19 9.04
CA LEU A 358 -8.74 -10.21 8.32
C LEU A 358 -8.01 -11.57 8.42
N GLY A 359 -8.54 -12.54 9.19
CA GLY A 359 -7.95 -13.85 9.35
C GLY A 359 -6.62 -13.86 10.13
N VAL A 360 -6.33 -12.80 10.86
CA VAL A 360 -5.11 -12.62 11.65
C VAL A 360 -5.43 -12.22 13.08
N GLU A 361 -4.57 -12.60 14.04
CA GLU A 361 -4.71 -12.25 15.44
C GLU A 361 -3.44 -11.57 15.95
N LEU A 362 -3.62 -10.43 16.65
CA LEU A 362 -2.50 -9.66 17.21
C LEU A 362 -1.84 -10.39 18.37
N ASN A 363 -0.52 -10.33 18.42
CA ASN A 363 0.28 -10.63 19.60
C ASN A 363 0.28 -9.41 20.52
N MET A 364 -0.60 -9.42 21.53
CA MET A 364 -0.79 -8.28 22.42
C MET A 364 0.44 -7.96 23.28
N ASP A 365 1.35 -8.90 23.52
CA ASP A 365 2.61 -8.63 24.22
C ASP A 365 3.57 -7.85 23.32
N ALA A 366 3.64 -8.18 22.03
CA ALA A 366 4.39 -7.41 21.04
C ALA A 366 3.79 -6.00 20.87
N VAL A 367 2.46 -5.90 20.73
CA VAL A 367 1.76 -4.60 20.67
C VAL A 367 2.12 -3.72 21.86
N LYS A 368 2.05 -4.28 23.09
CA LYS A 368 2.40 -3.55 24.31
C LYS A 368 3.88 -3.12 24.34
N THR A 369 4.78 -3.98 23.86
CA THR A 369 6.23 -3.70 23.84
C THR A 369 6.55 -2.52 22.95
N TRP A 370 5.92 -2.43 21.80
CA TRP A 370 6.19 -1.41 20.78
C TRP A 370 5.25 -0.21 20.82
N THR A 371 4.33 -0.17 21.81
CA THR A 371 3.48 1.01 22.05
C THR A 371 4.35 2.21 22.40
N ARG A 372 4.16 3.30 21.68
CA ARG A 372 4.80 4.58 21.96
C ARG A 372 4.27 5.15 23.28
N ASN A 373 5.17 5.51 24.21
CA ASN A 373 4.86 6.11 25.51
C ASN A 373 4.53 7.60 25.39
#